data_e77b193b1b7e96ad33c897451f6b7c63
#
_entry.id   e77b193b1b7e96ad33c897451f6b7c63
#
_cell.length_a   1.000
_cell.length_b   1.000
_cell.length_c   1.000
_cell.angle_alpha   90.00
_cell.angle_beta   90.00
_cell.angle_gamma   90.00
#
_symmetry.space_group_name_H-M   'P 1'
#
loop_
_entity.id
_entity.type
_entity.pdbx_description
1 polymer ?
#
loop_
_entity_poly.entity_id
_entity_poly.type
_entity_poly.pdbx_seq_one_letter_code
_entity_poly.pdbx_strand_id
1 'polypeptide(L)'
;PAIIFEMEREAGDQILDVKGLEKTKDGELLFSNIDLNLKKGDKVAVLSKNSLAITEFFEILAGNVEADKGTVAWGVTTNQSHMPLDNTNFFQEDLSLVDWLRQFTKNDEERHEEFVRGFLGRMLFSGDEALKSCKVLSGGEKMRCMFSRMMLQKANVLLLDEPTNHLDLESITTLNNSLSNFKGNILLSSHDHEMLSTVCNRIIELTPTGIIDREMTYDEYLADKKVKELREKMYS
;
A
#
# COMPACT_ATOMS: atom_id res chain seq x y z
N PRO A 1 3.22 -17.83 7.91
CA PRO A 1 3.09 -16.49 8.50
C PRO A 1 1.64 -16.14 8.79
N ALA A 2 1.42 -15.30 9.80
CA ALA A 2 0.09 -14.85 10.21
C ALA A 2 -0.04 -13.34 9.95
N ILE A 3 -0.57 -12.99 8.78
CA ILE A 3 -0.81 -11.60 8.40
C ILE A 3 -2.26 -11.26 8.73
N ILE A 4 -2.47 -10.44 9.76
CA ILE A 4 -3.78 -9.99 10.19
C ILE A 4 -3.68 -8.49 10.47
N PHE A 5 -4.35 -7.68 9.65
CA PHE A 5 -4.38 -6.24 9.84
C PHE A 5 -5.57 -5.85 10.71
N GLU A 6 -5.27 -5.28 11.87
CA GLU A 6 -6.26 -4.73 12.77
C GLU A 6 -6.19 -3.21 12.71
N MET A 7 -7.29 -2.54 12.97
CA MET A 7 -7.33 -1.09 13.03
C MET A 7 -7.37 -0.63 14.49
N GLU A 8 -6.59 0.40 14.82
CA GLU A 8 -6.66 1.03 16.14
C GLU A 8 -8.02 1.70 16.36
N ARG A 9 -8.59 2.26 15.29
CA ARG A 9 -9.92 2.86 15.28
C ARG A 9 -10.52 2.80 13.89
N GLU A 10 -11.84 2.86 13.80
CA GLU A 10 -12.51 3.02 12.53
C GLU A 10 -12.39 4.47 12.05
N ALA A 11 -12.24 4.65 10.73
CA ALA A 11 -12.28 5.97 10.13
C ALA A 11 -13.74 6.45 9.99
N GLY A 12 -13.92 7.77 9.84
CA GLY A 12 -15.19 8.35 9.44
C GLY A 12 -15.46 8.09 7.95
N ASP A 13 -16.53 8.69 7.42
CA ASP A 13 -16.95 8.46 6.03
C ASP A 13 -16.03 9.08 4.99
N GLN A 14 -15.40 10.20 5.32
CA GLN A 14 -14.48 10.92 4.42
C GLN A 14 -13.06 10.39 4.61
N ILE A 15 -12.55 9.69 3.61
CA ILE A 15 -11.24 9.04 3.69
C ILE A 15 -10.18 9.89 3.02
N LEU A 16 -10.37 10.23 1.74
CA LEU A 16 -9.37 10.92 0.94
C LEU A 16 -10.03 11.79 -0.11
N ASP A 17 -9.52 12.99 -0.28
CA ASP A 17 -9.94 13.89 -1.35
C ASP A 17 -8.71 14.39 -2.11
N VAL A 18 -8.62 14.02 -3.38
CA VAL A 18 -7.54 14.42 -4.29
C VAL A 18 -8.14 15.29 -5.38
N LYS A 19 -7.54 16.46 -5.60
CA LYS A 19 -8.03 17.41 -6.62
C LYS A 19 -6.90 17.87 -7.52
N GLY A 20 -7.10 17.70 -8.83
CA GLY A 20 -6.22 18.21 -9.87
C GLY A 20 -4.77 17.77 -9.76
N LEU A 21 -4.51 16.55 -9.25
CA LEU A 21 -3.17 16.11 -9.00
C LEU A 21 -2.40 15.89 -10.30
N GLU A 22 -1.16 16.38 -10.34
CA GLU A 22 -0.28 16.26 -11.50
C GLU A 22 1.14 15.97 -11.03
N LYS A 23 1.83 15.11 -11.75
CA LYS A 23 3.24 14.81 -11.50
C LYS A 23 3.98 14.53 -12.79
N THR A 24 5.10 15.22 -12.96
CA THR A 24 6.10 14.98 -13.99
C THR A 24 7.37 14.53 -13.30
N LYS A 25 8.07 13.54 -13.87
CA LYS A 25 9.36 13.08 -13.36
C LYS A 25 10.31 12.87 -14.53
N ASP A 26 11.50 13.42 -14.41
CA ASP A 26 12.56 13.33 -15.44
C ASP A 26 12.06 13.70 -16.84
N GLY A 27 11.24 14.76 -16.92
CA GLY A 27 10.70 15.28 -18.16
C GLY A 27 9.49 14.54 -18.70
N GLU A 28 9.03 13.49 -18.04
CA GLU A 28 7.86 12.71 -18.45
C GLU A 28 6.65 13.03 -17.58
N LEU A 29 5.53 13.39 -18.21
CA LEU A 29 4.26 13.59 -17.53
C LEU A 29 3.67 12.23 -17.18
N LEU A 30 3.62 11.93 -15.89
CA LEU A 30 3.13 10.63 -15.39
C LEU A 30 1.62 10.61 -15.30
N PHE A 31 1.03 11.65 -14.74
CA PHE A 31 -0.42 11.84 -14.65
C PHE A 31 -0.76 13.31 -14.45
N SER A 32 -1.96 13.69 -14.85
CA SER A 32 -2.51 15.02 -14.65
C SER A 32 -4.02 14.96 -14.50
N ASN A 33 -4.60 16.01 -13.94
CA ASN A 33 -6.05 16.14 -13.74
C ASN A 33 -6.65 14.95 -12.97
N ILE A 34 -5.95 14.49 -11.93
CA ILE A 34 -6.43 13.39 -11.10
C ILE A 34 -7.31 13.95 -10.00
N ASP A 35 -8.61 13.68 -10.12
CA ASP A 35 -9.61 13.94 -9.08
C ASP A 35 -10.09 12.61 -8.54
N LEU A 36 -9.99 12.41 -7.23
CA LEU A 36 -10.35 11.16 -6.60
C LEU A 36 -10.92 11.44 -5.21
N ASN A 37 -12.06 10.85 -4.93
CA ASN A 37 -12.65 10.89 -3.59
C ASN A 37 -12.88 9.46 -3.11
N LEU A 38 -12.29 9.10 -1.98
CA LEU A 38 -12.49 7.80 -1.35
C LEU A 38 -13.43 7.90 -0.18
N LYS A 39 -14.31 6.92 -0.08
CA LYS A 39 -15.25 6.74 1.04
C LYS A 39 -14.88 5.50 1.83
N LYS A 40 -15.37 5.45 3.05
CA LYS A 40 -15.20 4.29 3.93
C LYS A 40 -15.59 3.00 3.22
N GLY A 41 -14.72 2.01 3.25
CA GLY A 41 -14.94 0.70 2.66
C GLY A 41 -14.42 0.53 1.23
N ASP A 42 -13.97 1.59 0.59
CA ASP A 42 -13.39 1.49 -0.75
C ASP A 42 -12.06 0.73 -0.71
N LYS A 43 -11.98 -0.31 -1.55
CA LYS A 43 -10.75 -1.08 -1.79
C LYS A 43 -10.41 -0.93 -3.26
N VAL A 44 -9.36 -0.17 -3.54
CA VAL A 44 -9.09 0.37 -4.87
C VAL A 44 -7.87 -0.28 -5.49
N ALA A 45 -8.03 -0.80 -6.71
CA ALA A 45 -6.90 -1.20 -7.54
C ALA A 45 -6.37 0.04 -8.27
N VAL A 46 -5.08 0.29 -8.18
CA VAL A 46 -4.42 1.42 -8.83
C VAL A 46 -3.65 0.90 -10.03
N LEU A 47 -4.05 1.30 -11.22
CA LEU A 47 -3.47 0.88 -12.49
C LEU A 47 -2.84 2.05 -13.23
N SER A 48 -1.85 1.75 -14.06
CA SER A 48 -1.32 2.65 -15.08
C SER A 48 -0.48 1.83 -16.06
N LYS A 49 -0.38 2.28 -17.31
CA LYS A 49 0.57 1.70 -18.27
C LYS A 49 2.01 2.02 -17.89
N ASN A 50 2.22 3.05 -17.09
CA ASN A 50 3.54 3.44 -16.58
C ASN A 50 3.60 3.15 -15.07
N SER A 51 4.38 2.14 -14.69
CA SER A 51 4.50 1.75 -13.27
C SER A 51 5.08 2.86 -12.41
N LEU A 52 5.89 3.77 -12.98
CA LEU A 52 6.43 4.91 -12.26
C LEU A 52 5.31 5.86 -11.81
N ALA A 53 4.25 6.00 -12.62
CA ALA A 53 3.08 6.80 -12.25
C ALA A 53 2.42 6.26 -10.98
N ILE A 54 2.30 4.95 -10.87
CA ILE A 54 1.73 4.30 -9.69
C ILE A 54 2.58 4.59 -8.44
N THR A 55 3.88 4.36 -8.54
CA THR A 55 4.81 4.56 -7.42
C THR A 55 4.82 6.02 -6.96
N GLU A 56 4.91 6.97 -7.88
CA GLU A 56 4.87 8.40 -7.54
C GLU A 56 3.53 8.79 -6.90
N PHE A 57 2.43 8.23 -7.38
CA PHE A 57 1.12 8.47 -6.77
C PHE A 57 1.08 8.01 -5.31
N PHE A 58 1.54 6.79 -5.03
CA PHE A 58 1.62 6.30 -3.66
C PHE A 58 2.54 7.14 -2.78
N GLU A 59 3.70 7.55 -3.30
CA GLU A 59 4.65 8.38 -2.56
C GLU A 59 4.06 9.76 -2.23
N ILE A 60 3.27 10.33 -3.14
CA ILE A 60 2.56 11.59 -2.89
C ILE A 60 1.49 11.39 -1.81
N LEU A 61 0.70 10.33 -1.91
CA LEU A 61 -0.33 10.03 -0.91
C LEU A 61 0.26 9.77 0.49
N ALA A 62 1.43 9.16 0.54
CA ALA A 62 2.14 8.90 1.80
C ALA A 62 2.85 10.14 2.36
N GLY A 63 2.89 11.23 1.61
CA GLY A 63 3.51 12.49 2.05
C GLY A 63 5.03 12.54 1.86
N ASN A 64 5.60 11.61 1.10
CA ASN A 64 7.06 11.54 0.89
C ASN A 64 7.55 12.34 -0.31
N VAL A 65 6.68 12.66 -1.25
CA VAL A 65 6.98 13.39 -2.48
C VAL A 65 5.89 14.43 -2.69
N GLU A 66 6.27 15.61 -3.20
CA GLU A 66 5.31 16.65 -3.53
C GLU A 66 4.81 16.48 -4.96
N ALA A 67 3.52 16.77 -5.18
CA ALA A 67 2.95 16.87 -6.51
C ALA A 67 3.35 18.20 -7.15
N ASP A 68 3.34 18.24 -8.49
CA ASP A 68 3.60 19.49 -9.21
C ASP A 68 2.38 20.41 -9.16
N LYS A 69 1.18 19.84 -9.17
CA LYS A 69 -0.09 20.56 -9.05
C LYS A 69 -1.08 19.73 -8.26
N GLY A 70 -2.08 20.42 -7.72
CA GLY A 70 -3.18 19.77 -7.04
C GLY A 70 -2.98 19.58 -5.55
N THR A 71 -3.98 19.00 -4.91
CA THR A 71 -4.02 18.82 -3.45
C THR A 71 -4.41 17.41 -3.07
N VAL A 72 -3.90 16.97 -1.91
CA VAL A 72 -4.25 15.71 -1.27
C VAL A 72 -4.71 16.03 0.15
N ALA A 73 -5.93 15.64 0.48
CA ALA A 73 -6.49 15.85 1.81
C ALA A 73 -6.99 14.52 2.38
N TRP A 74 -6.32 14.03 3.40
CA TRP A 74 -6.76 12.86 4.16
C TRP A 74 -7.83 13.24 5.17
N GLY A 75 -8.81 12.37 5.37
CA GLY A 75 -9.82 12.55 6.43
C GLY A 75 -9.15 12.61 7.80
N VAL A 76 -9.70 13.43 8.69
CA VAL A 76 -9.10 13.71 10.00
C VAL A 76 -9.02 12.47 10.91
N THR A 77 -9.84 11.46 10.65
CA THR A 77 -9.83 10.21 11.42
C THR A 77 -8.98 9.11 10.79
N THR A 78 -8.36 9.39 9.64
CA THR A 78 -7.55 8.39 8.92
C THR A 78 -6.13 8.34 9.44
N ASN A 79 -5.55 7.15 9.38
CA ASN A 79 -4.12 6.94 9.52
C ASN A 79 -3.69 5.93 8.47
N GLN A 80 -2.57 6.19 7.83
CA GLN A 80 -2.10 5.42 6.69
C GLN A 80 -0.88 4.59 7.07
N SER A 81 -0.78 3.40 6.51
CA SER A 81 0.43 2.58 6.56
C SER A 81 0.81 2.24 5.12
N HIS A 82 2.05 2.48 4.76
CA HIS A 82 2.54 2.38 3.39
C HIS A 82 3.55 1.27 3.23
N MET A 83 3.30 0.38 2.27
CA MET A 83 4.26 -0.58 1.76
C MET A 83 4.81 -0.04 0.45
N PRO A 84 5.99 0.61 0.44
CA PRO A 84 6.58 1.14 -0.79
C PRO A 84 7.09 0.03 -1.70
N LEU A 85 7.20 0.33 -2.99
CA LEU A 85 7.79 -0.61 -3.95
C LEU A 85 9.25 -0.92 -3.59
N ASP A 86 10.01 0.09 -3.22
CA ASP A 86 11.41 -0.04 -2.78
C ASP A 86 11.49 0.23 -1.28
N ASN A 87 11.86 -0.81 -0.52
CA ASN A 87 11.99 -0.72 0.93
C ASN A 87 13.44 -0.53 1.40
N THR A 88 14.37 -0.28 0.49
CA THR A 88 15.81 -0.21 0.80
C THR A 88 16.11 0.77 1.94
N ASN A 89 15.45 1.92 1.96
CA ASN A 89 15.68 2.96 2.97
C ASN A 89 15.29 2.53 4.39
N PHE A 90 14.48 1.50 4.54
CA PHE A 90 14.08 1.00 5.85
C PHE A 90 15.14 0.15 6.53
N PHE A 91 16.18 -0.28 5.80
CA PHE A 91 17.17 -1.25 6.29
C PHE A 91 18.61 -0.72 6.22
N GLN A 92 18.78 0.59 6.32
CA GLN A 92 20.11 1.22 6.19
C GLN A 92 20.96 1.10 7.47
N GLU A 93 20.32 1.15 8.64
CA GLU A 93 21.02 1.08 9.92
C GLU A 93 21.21 -0.38 10.35
N ASP A 94 22.33 -0.67 11.01
CA ASP A 94 22.59 -2.01 11.55
C ASP A 94 21.89 -2.18 12.89
N LEU A 95 20.62 -2.64 12.81
CA LEU A 95 19.79 -2.87 13.99
C LEU A 95 19.38 -4.34 14.04
N SER A 96 19.19 -4.89 15.26
CA SER A 96 18.47 -6.15 15.41
C SER A 96 17.02 -5.95 14.93
N LEU A 97 16.34 -7.04 14.57
CA LEU A 97 14.95 -6.91 14.12
C LEU A 97 14.05 -6.34 15.22
N VAL A 98 14.32 -6.68 16.48
CA VAL A 98 13.59 -6.09 17.62
C VAL A 98 13.76 -4.58 17.64
N ASP A 99 14.99 -4.08 17.56
CA ASP A 99 15.24 -2.65 17.57
C ASP A 99 14.74 -1.96 16.30
N TRP A 100 14.82 -2.65 15.17
CA TRP A 100 14.28 -2.16 13.90
C TRP A 100 12.77 -1.93 14.00
N LEU A 101 12.03 -2.91 14.49
CA LEU A 101 10.58 -2.79 14.61
C LEU A 101 10.17 -1.80 15.69
N ARG A 102 10.97 -1.69 16.75
CA ARG A 102 10.73 -0.75 17.84
C ARG A 102 10.66 0.72 17.37
N GLN A 103 11.34 1.06 16.28
CA GLN A 103 11.27 2.42 15.70
C GLN A 103 9.86 2.88 15.36
N PHE A 104 8.95 1.94 15.09
CA PHE A 104 7.60 2.23 14.62
C PHE A 104 6.55 2.17 15.73
N THR A 105 6.98 2.00 16.96
CA THR A 105 6.09 1.99 18.13
C THR A 105 5.68 3.41 18.49
N LYS A 106 4.50 3.55 19.10
CA LYS A 106 3.87 4.85 19.39
C LYS A 106 4.02 5.32 20.83
N ASN A 107 4.29 4.39 21.77
CA ASN A 107 4.35 4.68 23.19
C ASN A 107 5.26 3.69 23.92
N ASP A 108 5.47 3.91 25.22
CA ASP A 108 6.37 3.09 26.02
C ASP A 108 5.91 1.64 26.16
N GLU A 109 4.60 1.40 26.20
CA GLU A 109 4.06 0.03 26.29
C GLU A 109 4.41 -0.78 25.06
N GLU A 110 4.27 -0.17 23.87
CA GLU A 110 4.60 -0.82 22.60
C GLU A 110 6.09 -1.06 22.44
N ARG A 111 6.95 -0.31 23.13
CA ARG A 111 8.40 -0.45 23.03
C ARG A 111 8.94 -1.67 23.77
N HIS A 112 8.15 -2.31 24.63
CA HIS A 112 8.59 -3.54 25.31
C HIS A 112 8.94 -4.64 24.31
N GLU A 113 10.06 -5.31 24.58
CA GLU A 113 10.57 -6.34 23.67
C GLU A 113 9.53 -7.43 23.40
N GLU A 114 8.80 -7.83 24.42
CA GLU A 114 7.76 -8.86 24.30
C GLU A 114 6.66 -8.45 23.32
N PHE A 115 6.22 -7.20 23.37
CA PHE A 115 5.23 -6.66 22.44
C PHE A 115 5.74 -6.69 21.00
N VAL A 116 6.96 -6.21 20.79
CA VAL A 116 7.60 -6.15 19.46
C VAL A 116 7.83 -7.57 18.92
N ARG A 117 8.31 -8.50 19.77
CA ARG A 117 8.53 -9.89 19.37
C ARG A 117 7.24 -10.58 18.94
N GLY A 118 6.09 -10.18 19.50
CA GLY A 118 4.80 -10.72 19.11
C GLY A 118 4.51 -10.51 17.63
N PHE A 119 4.79 -9.32 17.12
CA PHE A 119 4.59 -9.01 15.69
C PHE A 119 5.63 -9.66 14.79
N LEU A 120 6.88 -9.73 15.24
CA LEU A 120 7.94 -10.44 14.50
C LEU A 120 7.63 -11.95 14.42
N GLY A 121 7.13 -12.52 15.51
CA GLY A 121 6.76 -13.94 15.55
C GLY A 121 5.67 -14.32 14.56
N ARG A 122 4.71 -13.44 14.33
CA ARG A 122 3.68 -13.66 13.29
C ARG A 122 4.29 -13.86 11.91
N MET A 123 5.43 -13.23 11.67
CA MET A 123 6.15 -13.32 10.40
C MET A 123 7.33 -14.28 10.47
N LEU A 124 7.30 -15.22 11.40
CA LEU A 124 8.27 -16.31 11.56
C LEU A 124 9.66 -15.88 12.05
N PHE A 125 9.76 -14.72 12.67
CA PHE A 125 10.98 -14.27 13.35
C PHE A 125 10.82 -14.48 14.85
N SER A 126 11.17 -15.67 15.32
CA SER A 126 11.08 -16.03 16.74
C SER A 126 12.45 -16.41 17.30
N GLY A 127 12.60 -16.35 18.63
CA GLY A 127 13.85 -16.67 19.30
C GLY A 127 15.02 -15.83 18.80
N ASP A 128 16.11 -16.47 18.45
CA ASP A 128 17.32 -15.79 17.96
C ASP A 128 17.13 -15.11 16.63
N GLU A 129 16.17 -15.54 15.81
CA GLU A 129 15.85 -14.90 14.54
C GLU A 129 15.47 -13.42 14.73
N ALA A 130 14.80 -13.09 15.83
CA ALA A 130 14.41 -11.71 16.12
C ALA A 130 15.60 -10.81 16.49
N LEU A 131 16.74 -11.38 16.78
CA LEU A 131 17.94 -10.65 17.19
C LEU A 131 18.97 -10.48 16.06
N LYS A 132 18.71 -11.08 14.89
CA LYS A 132 19.65 -10.93 13.78
C LYS A 132 19.60 -9.51 13.20
N SER A 133 20.70 -9.12 12.54
CA SER A 133 20.79 -7.81 11.91
C SER A 133 19.83 -7.66 10.73
N CYS A 134 19.15 -6.53 10.65
CA CYS A 134 18.29 -6.20 9.52
C CYS A 134 19.08 -6.03 8.21
N LYS A 135 20.39 -5.86 8.26
CA LYS A 135 21.24 -5.68 7.08
C LYS A 135 21.52 -6.97 6.33
N VAL A 136 21.33 -8.13 6.96
CA VAL A 136 21.62 -9.44 6.34
C VAL A 136 20.37 -10.14 5.81
N LEU A 137 19.25 -9.45 5.73
CA LEU A 137 17.98 -10.03 5.32
C LEU A 137 17.90 -10.27 3.81
N SER A 138 17.27 -11.39 3.43
CA SER A 138 16.84 -11.62 2.04
C SER A 138 15.68 -10.69 1.66
N GLY A 139 15.34 -10.62 0.37
CA GLY A 139 14.20 -9.84 -0.10
C GLY A 139 12.89 -10.26 0.56
N GLY A 140 12.65 -11.57 0.67
CA GLY A 140 11.45 -12.09 1.34
C GLY A 140 11.42 -11.78 2.82
N GLU A 141 12.55 -11.87 3.50
CA GLU A 141 12.66 -11.53 4.91
C GLU A 141 12.39 -10.03 5.15
N LYS A 142 12.91 -9.15 4.28
CA LYS A 142 12.61 -7.72 4.34
C LYS A 142 11.11 -7.46 4.20
N MET A 143 10.45 -8.14 3.27
CA MET A 143 9.00 -8.01 3.10
C MET A 143 8.24 -8.46 4.35
N ARG A 144 8.65 -9.56 4.98
CA ARG A 144 8.03 -10.02 6.22
C ARG A 144 8.22 -9.00 7.35
N CYS A 145 9.38 -8.36 7.44
CA CYS A 145 9.59 -7.25 8.38
C CYS A 145 8.67 -6.07 8.10
N MET A 146 8.50 -5.71 6.84
CA MET A 146 7.60 -4.63 6.45
C MET A 146 6.14 -4.93 6.83
N PHE A 147 5.70 -6.17 6.69
CA PHE A 147 4.36 -6.58 7.15
C PHE A 147 4.24 -6.54 8.67
N SER A 148 5.28 -6.95 9.42
CA SER A 148 5.29 -6.81 10.88
C SER A 148 5.08 -5.35 11.29
N ARG A 149 5.78 -4.43 10.63
CA ARG A 149 5.64 -2.99 10.84
C ARG A 149 4.21 -2.52 10.57
N MET A 150 3.61 -2.93 9.46
CA MET A 150 2.26 -2.52 9.09
C MET A 150 1.22 -3.04 10.08
N MET A 151 1.37 -4.30 10.53
CA MET A 151 0.47 -4.86 11.54
C MET A 151 0.58 -4.11 12.87
N LEU A 152 1.80 -3.76 13.26
CA LEU A 152 2.06 -3.00 14.50
C LEU A 152 1.43 -1.61 14.44
N GLN A 153 1.44 -0.97 13.29
CA GLN A 153 0.92 0.40 13.12
C GLN A 153 -0.60 0.51 13.23
N LYS A 154 -1.32 -0.57 12.99
CA LYS A 154 -2.78 -0.63 13.11
C LYS A 154 -3.53 0.50 12.39
N ALA A 155 -3.08 0.80 11.18
CA ALA A 155 -3.69 1.84 10.34
C ALA A 155 -5.07 1.42 9.82
N ASN A 156 -5.92 2.40 9.55
CA ASN A 156 -7.21 2.15 8.92
C ASN A 156 -7.21 2.36 7.41
N VAL A 157 -6.08 2.80 6.85
CA VAL A 157 -5.86 2.86 5.39
C VAL A 157 -4.52 2.20 5.07
N LEU A 158 -4.54 1.24 4.14
CA LEU A 158 -3.34 0.56 3.68
C LEU A 158 -3.01 1.02 2.25
N LEU A 159 -1.77 1.47 2.05
CA LEU A 159 -1.23 1.85 0.75
C LEU A 159 -0.19 0.79 0.36
N LEU A 160 -0.50 -0.03 -0.64
CA LEU A 160 0.29 -1.22 -0.97
C LEU A 160 0.75 -1.16 -2.43
N ASP A 161 2.05 -0.92 -2.63
CA ASP A 161 2.66 -0.88 -3.96
C ASP A 161 3.41 -2.20 -4.20
N GLU A 162 2.81 -3.11 -4.98
CA GLU A 162 3.34 -4.45 -5.28
C GLU A 162 3.71 -5.25 -4.02
N PRO A 163 2.75 -5.49 -3.12
CA PRO A 163 3.05 -6.13 -1.84
C PRO A 163 3.41 -7.61 -1.93
N THR A 164 3.21 -8.24 -3.10
CA THR A 164 3.52 -9.65 -3.30
C THR A 164 4.96 -9.90 -3.78
N ASN A 165 5.73 -8.84 -4.07
CA ASN A 165 7.12 -8.97 -4.47
C ASN A 165 7.92 -9.74 -3.43
N HIS A 166 8.71 -10.72 -3.88
CA HIS A 166 9.58 -11.56 -3.06
C HIS A 166 8.86 -12.44 -2.04
N LEU A 167 7.54 -12.59 -2.15
CA LEU A 167 6.77 -13.49 -1.29
C LEU A 167 6.61 -14.86 -1.93
N ASP A 168 6.59 -15.90 -1.10
CA ASP A 168 6.23 -17.24 -1.53
C ASP A 168 4.70 -17.38 -1.67
N LEU A 169 4.25 -18.48 -2.27
CA LEU A 169 2.84 -18.72 -2.53
C LEU A 169 1.97 -18.73 -1.27
N GLU A 170 2.49 -19.31 -0.20
CA GLU A 170 1.78 -19.37 1.08
C GLU A 170 1.56 -17.97 1.65
N SER A 171 2.59 -17.13 1.62
CA SER A 171 2.51 -15.76 2.09
C SER A 171 1.58 -14.91 1.22
N ILE A 172 1.59 -15.10 -0.09
CA ILE A 172 0.68 -14.42 -1.02
C ILE A 172 -0.77 -14.79 -0.69
N THR A 173 -1.07 -16.07 -0.48
CA THR A 173 -2.41 -16.54 -0.12
C THR A 173 -2.87 -15.93 1.21
N THR A 174 -1.99 -15.94 2.21
CA THR A 174 -2.27 -15.35 3.52
C THR A 174 -2.55 -13.86 3.40
N LEU A 175 -1.75 -13.13 2.62
CA LEU A 175 -1.94 -11.71 2.38
C LEU A 175 -3.28 -11.45 1.67
N ASN A 176 -3.59 -12.22 0.64
CA ASN A 176 -4.84 -12.07 -0.11
C ASN A 176 -6.06 -12.22 0.81
N ASN A 177 -6.07 -13.24 1.65
CA ASN A 177 -7.14 -13.47 2.60
C ASN A 177 -7.25 -12.33 3.62
N SER A 178 -6.12 -11.88 4.12
CA SER A 178 -6.07 -10.78 5.09
C SER A 178 -6.62 -9.48 4.50
N LEU A 179 -6.23 -9.14 3.28
CA LEU A 179 -6.71 -7.92 2.60
C LEU A 179 -8.21 -8.02 2.28
N SER A 180 -8.67 -9.20 1.86
CA SER A 180 -10.10 -9.43 1.59
C SER A 180 -10.95 -9.25 2.84
N ASN A 181 -10.44 -9.62 4.00
CA ASN A 181 -11.13 -9.52 5.29
C ASN A 181 -10.92 -8.19 6.01
N PHE A 182 -9.99 -7.38 5.56
CA PHE A 182 -9.71 -6.09 6.20
C PHE A 182 -10.92 -5.15 6.11
N LYS A 183 -11.26 -4.50 7.23
CA LYS A 183 -12.44 -3.63 7.33
C LYS A 183 -12.14 -2.16 7.00
N GLY A 184 -10.88 -1.79 6.86
CA GLY A 184 -10.47 -0.44 6.48
C GLY A 184 -10.40 -0.26 4.96
N ASN A 185 -9.81 0.85 4.55
CA ASN A 185 -9.60 1.16 3.14
C ASN A 185 -8.26 0.64 2.63
N ILE A 186 -8.23 0.28 1.36
CA ILE A 186 -7.02 -0.21 0.70
C ILE A 186 -6.87 0.50 -0.64
N LEU A 187 -5.64 0.93 -0.95
CA LEU A 187 -5.20 1.24 -2.30
C LEU A 187 -4.08 0.24 -2.62
N LEU A 188 -4.23 -0.48 -3.72
CA LEU A 188 -3.39 -1.63 -4.04
C LEU A 188 -2.97 -1.60 -5.51
N SER A 189 -1.66 -1.70 -5.76
CA SER A 189 -1.14 -2.06 -7.06
C SER A 189 -0.53 -3.45 -6.98
N SER A 190 -0.79 -4.29 -7.98
CA SER A 190 -0.26 -5.65 -8.01
C SER A 190 -0.30 -6.21 -9.42
N HIS A 191 0.69 -7.05 -9.75
CA HIS A 191 0.64 -7.87 -10.96
C HIS A 191 -0.14 -9.17 -10.73
N ASP A 192 -0.54 -9.45 -9.50
CA ASP A 192 -1.34 -10.62 -9.16
C ASP A 192 -2.81 -10.38 -9.51
N HIS A 193 -3.25 -10.97 -10.62
CA HIS A 193 -4.62 -10.83 -11.12
C HIS A 193 -5.66 -11.26 -10.09
N GLU A 194 -5.44 -12.39 -9.43
CA GLU A 194 -6.36 -12.92 -8.43
C GLU A 194 -6.52 -11.97 -7.25
N MET A 195 -5.42 -11.38 -6.79
CA MET A 195 -5.45 -10.43 -5.68
C MET A 195 -6.28 -9.20 -6.03
N LEU A 196 -6.09 -8.62 -7.21
CA LEU A 196 -6.89 -7.48 -7.66
C LEU A 196 -8.37 -7.84 -7.77
N SER A 197 -8.67 -9.02 -8.31
CA SER A 197 -10.05 -9.47 -8.53
C SER A 197 -10.79 -9.78 -7.22
N THR A 198 -10.10 -10.32 -6.21
CA THR A 198 -10.74 -10.76 -4.96
C THR A 198 -10.76 -9.68 -3.89
N VAL A 199 -9.79 -8.76 -3.90
CA VAL A 199 -9.67 -7.72 -2.86
C VAL A 199 -10.39 -6.43 -3.24
N CYS A 200 -10.28 -6.00 -4.50
CA CYS A 200 -10.69 -4.65 -4.90
C CYS A 200 -12.13 -4.60 -5.42
N ASN A 201 -12.86 -3.56 -5.00
CA ASN A 201 -14.23 -3.28 -5.43
C ASN A 201 -14.32 -2.01 -6.32
N ARG A 202 -13.19 -1.39 -6.58
CA ARG A 202 -13.10 -0.16 -7.37
C ARG A 202 -11.77 -0.14 -8.10
N ILE A 203 -11.77 0.32 -9.34
CA ILE A 203 -10.58 0.38 -10.18
C ILE A 203 -10.33 1.83 -10.57
N ILE A 204 -9.11 2.30 -10.37
CA ILE A 204 -8.67 3.57 -10.93
C ILE A 204 -7.48 3.33 -11.84
N GLU A 205 -7.42 4.06 -12.94
CA GLU A 205 -6.28 4.04 -13.85
C GLU A 205 -5.75 5.45 -14.04
N LEU A 206 -4.47 5.66 -13.72
CA LEU A 206 -3.79 6.95 -13.85
C LEU A 206 -3.23 7.08 -15.25
N THR A 207 -3.60 8.16 -15.94
CA THR A 207 -3.12 8.44 -17.29
C THR A 207 -2.52 9.85 -17.37
N PRO A 208 -1.73 10.15 -18.41
CA PRO A 208 -1.20 11.51 -18.57
C PRO A 208 -2.26 12.61 -18.65
N THR A 209 -3.50 12.29 -19.04
CA THR A 209 -4.55 13.27 -19.26
C THR A 209 -5.68 13.25 -18.24
N GLY A 210 -5.70 12.27 -17.34
CA GLY A 210 -6.75 12.16 -16.34
C GLY A 210 -6.84 10.78 -15.73
N ILE A 211 -7.95 10.50 -15.07
CA ILE A 211 -8.21 9.25 -14.36
C ILE A 211 -9.41 8.53 -14.96
N ILE A 212 -9.31 7.20 -15.06
CA ILE A 212 -10.46 6.34 -15.28
C ILE A 212 -10.81 5.77 -13.91
N ASP A 213 -12.07 5.86 -13.51
CA ASP A 213 -12.53 5.50 -12.17
C ASP A 213 -13.84 4.73 -12.28
N ARG A 214 -13.84 3.46 -11.89
CA ARG A 214 -15.00 2.57 -12.05
C ARG A 214 -15.21 1.71 -10.79
N GLU A 215 -16.43 1.69 -10.31
CA GLU A 215 -16.87 0.77 -9.25
C GLU A 215 -17.26 -0.56 -9.89
N MET A 216 -16.27 -1.39 -10.12
CA MET A 216 -16.42 -2.73 -10.71
C MET A 216 -15.26 -3.62 -10.31
N THR A 217 -15.38 -4.91 -10.61
CA THR A 217 -14.28 -5.84 -10.39
C THR A 217 -13.19 -5.63 -11.45
N TYR A 218 -12.00 -6.14 -11.16
CA TYR A 218 -10.89 -6.08 -12.11
C TYR A 218 -11.22 -6.83 -13.42
N ASP A 219 -11.89 -8.00 -13.32
CA ASP A 219 -12.29 -8.76 -14.50
C ASP A 219 -13.29 -7.99 -15.36
N GLU A 220 -14.28 -7.35 -14.74
CA GLU A 220 -15.24 -6.50 -15.44
C GLU A 220 -14.55 -5.33 -16.14
N TYR A 221 -13.57 -4.72 -15.46
CA TYR A 221 -12.80 -3.61 -16.01
C TYR A 221 -12.04 -4.00 -17.27
N LEU A 222 -11.37 -5.16 -17.25
CA LEU A 222 -10.62 -5.66 -18.40
C LEU A 222 -11.52 -5.98 -19.61
N ALA A 223 -12.77 -6.36 -19.37
CA ALA A 223 -13.72 -6.72 -20.42
C ALA A 223 -14.58 -5.54 -20.90
N ASP A 224 -14.55 -4.41 -20.20
CA ASP A 224 -15.43 -3.27 -20.48
C ASP A 224 -15.00 -2.52 -21.74
N LYS A 225 -15.92 -2.40 -22.71
CA LYS A 225 -15.65 -1.73 -24.00
C LYS A 225 -15.45 -0.23 -23.85
N LYS A 226 -16.22 0.41 -22.97
CA LYS A 226 -16.11 1.86 -22.73
C LYS A 226 -14.78 2.19 -22.09
N VAL A 227 -14.30 1.35 -21.19
CA VAL A 227 -12.99 1.48 -20.58
C VAL A 227 -11.90 1.40 -21.63
N LYS A 228 -11.97 0.42 -22.54
CA LYS A 228 -10.99 0.27 -23.63
C LYS A 228 -10.93 1.52 -24.50
N GLU A 229 -12.07 2.07 -24.87
CA GLU A 229 -12.15 3.31 -25.66
C GLU A 229 -11.55 4.50 -24.91
N LEU A 230 -11.86 4.65 -23.62
CA LEU A 230 -11.30 5.70 -22.79
C LEU A 230 -9.78 5.58 -22.67
N ARG A 231 -9.27 4.37 -22.49
CA ARG A 231 -7.83 4.13 -22.38
C ARG A 231 -7.10 4.56 -23.64
N GLU A 232 -7.59 4.18 -24.81
CA GLU A 232 -7.00 4.60 -26.09
C GLU A 232 -6.94 6.12 -26.20
N LYS A 233 -8.02 6.79 -25.82
CA LYS A 233 -8.11 8.25 -25.90
C LYS A 233 -7.23 8.96 -24.89
N MET A 234 -7.18 8.48 -23.66
CA MET A 234 -6.50 9.17 -22.55
C MET A 234 -4.99 8.98 -22.55
N TYR A 235 -4.50 7.90 -23.15
CA TYR A 235 -3.07 7.67 -23.32
C TYR A 235 -2.50 8.22 -24.63
N SER A 236 -3.34 8.64 -25.55
CA SER A 236 -2.88 9.17 -26.84
C SER A 236 -2.43 10.64 -26.76
#